data_eb92f91bb8091a0cfb5b789a8a7aefe9
#
_entry.id   eb92f91bb8091a0cfb5b789a8a7aefe9
#
_cell.length_a   1.000
_cell.length_b   1.000
_cell.length_c   1.000
_cell.angle_alpha   90.00
_cell.angle_beta   90.00
_cell.angle_gamma   90.00
#
_symmetry.space_group_name_H-M   'P 1'
#
loop_
_entity.id
_entity.type
_entity.pdbx_description
1 polymer ?
#
loop_
_entity_poly.entity_id
_entity_poly.type
_entity_poly.pdbx_seq_one_letter_code
_entity_poly.pdbx_strand_id
1 'polypeptide(L)'
;MESEKVENRKWVVDNKYRLSAIHFFIMKTFIDSLDRQFLNLHTRSCELIRKVPEEKLYLRQSEAKDLFPANSCGELVLRSAGKVEQTFGGITAKLWDDPFEWTLPETLSTTDLILEYLAEVEETRQKGFALFHSDEDLRRELPAPETLKTIFALLIETLAGAEHFQGRAFAVFQMFSEAKLPKI
;
A
#
# COMPACT_ATOMS: atom_id res chain seq x y z
N MET A 1 21.47 51.71 -22.19
CA MET A 1 20.05 51.26 -22.21
C MET A 1 19.84 49.90 -22.87
N GLU A 2 20.62 49.47 -23.84
CA GLU A 2 20.49 48.14 -24.46
C GLU A 2 21.07 46.99 -23.60
N SER A 3 22.16 47.23 -22.88
CA SER A 3 22.78 46.21 -21.99
C SER A 3 21.88 45.76 -20.82
N GLU A 4 21.14 46.69 -20.25
CA GLU A 4 20.21 46.41 -19.14
C GLU A 4 18.99 45.53 -19.56
N LYS A 5 18.54 45.70 -20.80
CA LYS A 5 17.46 44.86 -21.36
C LYS A 5 17.87 43.42 -21.65
N VAL A 6 19.14 43.21 -22.02
CA VAL A 6 19.67 41.86 -22.29
C VAL A 6 19.89 41.10 -20.99
N GLU A 7 20.38 41.75 -19.93
CA GLU A 7 20.58 41.13 -18.62
C GLU A 7 19.26 40.74 -17.95
N ASN A 8 18.23 41.59 -18.03
CA ASN A 8 16.89 41.29 -17.54
C ASN A 8 16.22 40.12 -18.29
N ARG A 9 16.45 39.99 -19.60
CA ARG A 9 15.91 38.82 -20.35
C ARG A 9 16.61 37.52 -19.97
N LYS A 10 17.92 37.54 -19.73
CA LYS A 10 18.69 36.38 -19.29
C LYS A 10 18.25 35.90 -17.88
N TRP A 11 18.04 36.86 -16.97
CA TRP A 11 17.58 36.56 -15.62
C TRP A 11 16.16 35.95 -15.56
N VAL A 12 15.24 36.43 -16.39
CA VAL A 12 13.87 35.93 -16.52
C VAL A 12 13.85 34.51 -17.13
N VAL A 13 14.71 34.25 -18.12
CA VAL A 13 14.83 32.93 -18.75
C VAL A 13 15.43 31.91 -17.79
N ASP A 14 16.54 32.24 -17.10
CA ASP A 14 17.18 31.35 -16.12
C ASP A 14 16.26 31.03 -14.92
N ASN A 15 15.47 32.01 -14.47
CA ASN A 15 14.54 31.83 -13.37
C ASN A 15 13.32 30.97 -13.77
N LYS A 16 12.87 31.07 -15.03
CA LYS A 16 11.78 30.27 -15.57
C LYS A 16 12.17 28.77 -15.65
N TYR A 17 13.39 28.46 -16.05
CA TYR A 17 13.89 27.08 -16.11
C TYR A 17 14.22 26.53 -14.71
N ARG A 18 14.70 27.36 -13.79
CA ARG A 18 14.89 26.96 -12.39
C ARG A 18 13.57 26.65 -11.69
N LEU A 19 12.54 27.47 -11.88
CA LEU A 19 11.20 27.23 -11.33
C LEU A 19 10.56 25.99 -11.96
N SER A 20 10.74 25.74 -13.25
CA SER A 20 10.22 24.54 -13.91
C SER A 20 10.94 23.26 -13.44
N ALA A 21 12.25 23.29 -13.21
CA ALA A 21 13.02 22.17 -12.70
C ALA A 21 12.68 21.87 -11.23
N ILE A 22 12.49 22.90 -10.40
CA ILE A 22 12.04 22.74 -9.01
C ILE A 22 10.60 22.20 -8.98
N HIS A 23 9.73 22.69 -9.85
CA HIS A 23 8.36 22.20 -9.96
C HIS A 23 8.31 20.74 -10.42
N PHE A 24 9.14 20.33 -11.36
CA PHE A 24 9.24 18.94 -11.81
C PHE A 24 9.76 17.99 -10.70
N PHE A 25 10.69 18.46 -9.84
CA PHE A 25 11.20 17.67 -8.71
C PHE A 25 10.17 17.52 -7.58
N ILE A 26 9.30 18.51 -7.38
CA ILE A 26 8.22 18.48 -6.39
C ILE A 26 7.07 17.57 -6.84
N MET A 27 6.90 17.37 -8.15
CA MET A 27 5.75 16.67 -8.73
C MET A 27 5.71 15.14 -8.52
N LYS A 28 6.69 14.51 -7.87
CA LYS A 28 6.69 13.07 -7.53
C LYS A 28 6.83 12.78 -6.04
N THR A 29 6.90 13.79 -5.20
CA THR A 29 7.18 13.61 -3.77
C THR A 29 6.11 12.79 -3.06
N PHE A 30 4.83 13.00 -3.39
CA PHE A 30 3.73 12.26 -2.80
C PHE A 30 3.68 10.83 -3.33
N ILE A 31 3.84 10.63 -4.64
CA ILE A 31 3.91 9.31 -5.27
C ILE A 31 5.02 8.48 -4.64
N ASP A 32 6.25 9.01 -4.59
CA ASP A 32 7.41 8.29 -4.05
C ASP A 32 7.24 7.99 -2.54
N SER A 33 6.59 8.89 -1.81
CA SER A 33 6.31 8.70 -0.39
C SER A 33 5.27 7.60 -0.18
N LEU A 34 4.18 7.61 -0.94
CA LEU A 34 3.14 6.58 -0.88
C LEU A 34 3.69 5.22 -1.32
N ASP A 35 4.42 5.18 -2.44
CA ASP A 35 5.05 3.96 -2.96
C ASP A 35 5.93 3.30 -1.89
N ARG A 36 6.75 4.08 -1.20
CA ARG A 36 7.59 3.62 -0.10
C ARG A 36 6.78 3.07 1.08
N GLN A 37 5.66 3.71 1.44
CA GLN A 37 4.82 3.22 2.55
C GLN A 37 4.17 1.87 2.19
N PHE A 38 3.67 1.71 0.98
CA PHE A 38 3.15 0.41 0.52
C PHE A 38 4.23 -0.66 0.46
N LEU A 39 5.45 -0.33 0.02
CA LEU A 39 6.59 -1.26 0.04
C LEU A 39 6.95 -1.68 1.46
N ASN A 40 6.93 -0.75 2.42
CA ASN A 40 7.17 -1.05 3.83
C ASN A 40 6.09 -1.98 4.39
N LEU A 41 4.82 -1.72 4.06
CA LEU A 41 3.69 -2.58 4.44
C LEU A 41 3.88 -4.01 3.92
N HIS A 42 4.20 -4.18 2.63
CA HIS A 42 4.50 -5.47 2.02
C HIS A 42 5.67 -6.18 2.72
N THR A 43 6.79 -5.49 2.89
CA THR A 43 8.00 -6.04 3.50
C THR A 43 7.72 -6.56 4.91
N ARG A 44 7.03 -5.76 5.74
CA ARG A 44 6.66 -6.15 7.11
C ARG A 44 5.70 -7.33 7.14
N SER A 45 4.76 -7.41 6.19
CA SER A 45 3.85 -8.55 6.05
C SER A 45 4.61 -9.83 5.75
N CYS A 46 5.53 -9.80 4.79
CA CYS A 46 6.40 -10.94 4.47
C CYS A 46 7.29 -11.36 5.65
N GLU A 47 7.89 -10.39 6.35
CA GLU A 47 8.71 -10.67 7.52
C GLU A 47 7.90 -11.29 8.66
N LEU A 48 6.67 -10.83 8.88
CA LEU A 48 5.78 -11.40 9.90
C LEU A 48 5.43 -12.84 9.55
N ILE A 49 4.95 -13.12 8.33
CA ILE A 49 4.53 -14.45 7.89
C ILE A 49 5.66 -15.47 8.01
N ARG A 50 6.91 -15.09 7.67
CA ARG A 50 8.09 -15.97 7.85
C ARG A 50 8.39 -16.33 9.31
N LYS A 51 7.89 -15.53 10.26
CA LYS A 51 8.08 -15.77 11.72
C LYS A 51 6.94 -16.54 12.36
N VAL A 52 5.79 -16.63 11.71
CA VAL A 52 4.64 -17.35 12.22
C VAL A 52 4.83 -18.85 12.00
N PRO A 53 4.81 -19.71 13.04
CA PRO A 53 4.78 -21.15 12.86
C PRO A 53 3.54 -21.56 12.06
N GLU A 54 3.69 -22.49 11.13
CA GLU A 54 2.63 -22.87 10.20
C GLU A 54 1.36 -23.34 10.91
N GLU A 55 1.51 -24.12 11.98
CA GLU A 55 0.41 -24.59 12.82
C GLU A 55 -0.33 -23.47 13.59
N LYS A 56 0.26 -22.26 13.67
CA LYS A 56 -0.33 -21.08 14.31
C LYS A 56 -0.84 -20.03 13.33
N LEU A 57 -0.65 -20.27 12.06
CA LEU A 57 -0.98 -19.31 10.99
C LEU A 57 -2.46 -18.90 11.04
N TYR A 58 -3.34 -19.88 11.23
CA TYR A 58 -4.79 -19.70 11.32
C TYR A 58 -5.36 -19.97 12.71
N LEU A 59 -4.49 -19.99 13.73
CA LEU A 59 -4.93 -20.16 15.10
C LEU A 59 -5.76 -18.95 15.55
N ARG A 60 -7.04 -19.19 15.87
CA ARG A 60 -7.94 -18.19 16.46
C ARG A 60 -7.93 -18.39 17.98
N GLN A 61 -7.66 -17.32 18.72
CA GLN A 61 -7.73 -17.39 20.18
C GLN A 61 -9.18 -17.35 20.65
N SER A 62 -9.62 -18.46 21.23
CA SER A 62 -11.02 -18.77 21.55
C SER A 62 -11.58 -18.07 22.80
N GLU A 63 -10.74 -17.45 23.65
CA GLU A 63 -11.17 -17.05 24.99
C GLU A 63 -11.82 -15.66 25.10
N ALA A 64 -11.75 -14.85 24.07
CA ALA A 64 -12.39 -13.51 24.04
C ALA A 64 -13.66 -13.55 23.18
N LYS A 65 -14.64 -14.39 23.55
CA LYS A 65 -15.84 -14.67 22.76
C LYS A 65 -16.72 -13.46 22.44
N ASP A 66 -16.57 -12.32 23.11
CA ASP A 66 -17.58 -11.25 23.06
C ASP A 66 -17.03 -9.85 22.68
N LEU A 67 -15.72 -9.63 22.54
CA LEU A 67 -15.20 -8.28 22.36
C LEU A 67 -14.56 -8.00 21.00
N PHE A 68 -14.05 -9.02 20.28
CA PHE A 68 -13.49 -8.84 18.93
C PHE A 68 -13.72 -10.10 18.09
N PRO A 69 -14.09 -9.99 16.80
CA PRO A 69 -14.03 -11.13 15.90
C PRO A 69 -12.59 -11.65 15.87
N ALA A 70 -12.41 -12.87 16.36
CA ALA A 70 -11.10 -13.49 16.53
C ALA A 70 -10.55 -13.92 15.15
N ASN A 71 -9.91 -12.99 14.44
CA ASN A 71 -9.17 -13.31 13.23
C ASN A 71 -7.78 -13.81 13.62
N SER A 72 -7.29 -14.81 12.91
CA SER A 72 -5.92 -15.30 13.03
C SER A 72 -4.91 -14.33 12.46
N CYS A 73 -3.62 -14.56 12.74
CA CYS A 73 -2.53 -13.76 12.17
C CYS A 73 -2.53 -13.81 10.63
N GLY A 74 -2.67 -15.02 10.05
CA GLY A 74 -2.73 -15.20 8.59
C GLY A 74 -3.90 -14.45 7.96
N GLU A 75 -5.13 -14.62 8.50
CA GLU A 75 -6.31 -13.90 7.99
C GLU A 75 -6.12 -12.38 8.01
N LEU A 76 -5.49 -11.82 9.04
CA LEU A 76 -5.27 -10.38 9.13
C LEU A 76 -4.23 -9.87 8.12
N VAL A 77 -3.18 -10.65 7.86
CA VAL A 77 -2.21 -10.33 6.80
C VAL A 77 -2.87 -10.41 5.44
N LEU A 78 -3.66 -11.44 5.17
CA LEU A 78 -4.41 -11.55 3.91
C LEU A 78 -5.41 -10.41 3.70
N ARG A 79 -6.10 -9.97 4.77
CA ARG A 79 -6.98 -8.79 4.72
C ARG A 79 -6.22 -7.50 4.44
N SER A 80 -5.02 -7.35 4.99
CA SER A 80 -4.14 -6.21 4.69
C SER A 80 -3.75 -6.20 3.21
N ALA A 81 -3.26 -7.32 2.71
CA ALA A 81 -2.86 -7.47 1.30
C ALA A 81 -4.05 -7.32 0.34
N GLY A 82 -5.20 -7.90 0.67
CA GLY A 82 -6.42 -7.80 -0.12
C GLY A 82 -6.91 -6.37 -0.32
N LYS A 83 -6.74 -5.49 0.68
CA LYS A 83 -7.02 -4.05 0.51
C LYS A 83 -6.13 -3.42 -0.56
N VAL A 84 -4.87 -3.79 -0.59
CA VAL A 84 -3.91 -3.32 -1.60
C VAL A 84 -4.29 -3.86 -2.97
N GLU A 85 -4.53 -5.17 -3.08
CA GLU A 85 -4.92 -5.83 -4.33
C GLU A 85 -6.18 -5.20 -4.93
N GLN A 86 -7.26 -5.06 -4.15
CA GLN A 86 -8.52 -4.48 -4.60
C GLN A 86 -8.31 -3.07 -5.19
N THR A 87 -7.55 -2.23 -4.49
CA THR A 87 -7.32 -0.85 -4.93
C THR A 87 -6.48 -0.80 -6.20
N PHE A 88 -5.39 -1.54 -6.24
CA PHE A 88 -4.51 -1.53 -7.41
C PHE A 88 -5.10 -2.30 -8.59
N GLY A 89 -5.91 -3.32 -8.37
CA GLY A 89 -6.75 -3.94 -9.39
C GLY A 89 -7.74 -2.96 -10.00
N GLY A 90 -8.41 -2.15 -9.15
CA GLY A 90 -9.28 -1.07 -9.59
C GLY A 90 -8.56 0.01 -10.41
N ILE A 91 -7.36 0.41 -9.99
CA ILE A 91 -6.55 1.41 -10.69
C ILE A 91 -6.04 0.89 -12.04
N THR A 92 -5.55 -0.34 -12.10
CA THR A 92 -4.87 -0.90 -13.29
C THR A 92 -5.84 -1.51 -14.30
N ALA A 93 -6.82 -2.28 -13.81
CA ALA A 93 -7.72 -3.09 -14.63
C ALA A 93 -9.20 -2.68 -14.51
N LYS A 94 -9.53 -1.70 -13.66
CA LYS A 94 -10.91 -1.32 -13.29
C LYS A 94 -11.70 -2.48 -12.66
N LEU A 95 -11.00 -3.42 -12.05
CA LEU A 95 -11.57 -4.54 -11.32
C LEU A 95 -11.55 -4.22 -9.83
N TRP A 96 -12.72 -4.23 -9.20
CA TRP A 96 -12.91 -3.92 -7.78
C TRP A 96 -13.37 -5.17 -7.01
N ASP A 97 -12.98 -6.34 -7.50
CA ASP A 97 -13.33 -7.61 -6.88
C ASP A 97 -12.85 -7.67 -5.43
N ASP A 98 -13.61 -8.35 -4.60
CA ASP A 98 -13.21 -8.55 -3.20
C ASP A 98 -12.26 -9.75 -3.09
N PRO A 99 -10.97 -9.54 -2.77
CA PRO A 99 -10.01 -10.64 -2.66
C PRO A 99 -10.38 -11.68 -1.61
N PHE A 100 -11.26 -11.36 -0.66
CA PHE A 100 -11.70 -12.32 0.36
C PHE A 100 -12.49 -13.49 -0.20
N GLU A 101 -12.96 -13.43 -1.45
CA GLU A 101 -13.61 -14.56 -2.11
C GLU A 101 -12.63 -15.70 -2.43
N TRP A 102 -11.35 -15.43 -2.63
CA TRP A 102 -10.33 -16.44 -2.96
C TRP A 102 -9.16 -16.53 -1.97
N THR A 103 -8.98 -15.56 -1.07
CA THR A 103 -7.94 -15.59 -0.03
C THR A 103 -8.42 -16.30 1.23
N LEU A 104 -8.96 -17.50 1.06
CA LEU A 104 -9.45 -18.33 2.16
C LEU A 104 -8.30 -19.12 2.80
N PRO A 105 -8.37 -19.41 4.12
CA PRO A 105 -7.39 -20.24 4.81
C PRO A 105 -7.16 -21.61 4.16
N GLU A 106 -8.20 -22.18 3.55
CA GLU A 106 -8.13 -23.47 2.87
C GLU A 106 -7.33 -23.38 1.56
N THR A 107 -7.39 -22.24 0.88
CA THR A 107 -6.66 -21.99 -0.37
C THR A 107 -5.22 -21.59 -0.11
N LEU A 108 -4.99 -20.70 0.86
CA LEU A 108 -3.69 -20.18 1.26
C LEU A 108 -3.23 -20.80 2.58
N SER A 109 -3.21 -22.11 2.65
CA SER A 109 -3.07 -22.89 3.88
C SER A 109 -1.65 -22.93 4.46
N THR A 110 -0.63 -22.54 3.70
CA THR A 110 0.78 -22.57 4.10
C THR A 110 1.43 -21.20 4.07
N THR A 111 2.54 -21.04 4.78
CA THR A 111 3.38 -19.83 4.73
C THR A 111 3.82 -19.49 3.32
N ASP A 112 4.25 -20.50 2.54
CA ASP A 112 4.74 -20.29 1.19
C ASP A 112 3.64 -19.77 0.25
N LEU A 113 2.44 -20.34 0.30
CA LEU A 113 1.29 -19.88 -0.49
C LEU A 113 0.90 -18.44 -0.15
N ILE A 114 0.96 -18.05 1.12
CA ILE A 114 0.73 -16.64 1.50
C ILE A 114 1.83 -15.74 0.95
N LEU A 115 3.10 -16.16 1.00
CA LEU A 115 4.21 -15.37 0.46
C LEU A 115 4.12 -15.21 -1.06
N GLU A 116 3.68 -16.25 -1.79
CA GLU A 116 3.39 -16.17 -3.23
C GLU A 116 2.28 -15.15 -3.50
N TYR A 117 1.16 -15.23 -2.79
CA TYR A 117 0.08 -14.26 -2.92
C TYR A 117 0.55 -12.82 -2.61
N LEU A 118 1.33 -12.63 -1.54
CA LEU A 118 1.90 -11.30 -1.23
C LEU A 118 2.79 -10.77 -2.36
N ALA A 119 3.54 -11.64 -3.03
CA ALA A 119 4.37 -11.25 -4.17
C ALA A 119 3.52 -10.83 -5.39
N GLU A 120 2.42 -11.50 -5.68
CA GLU A 120 1.46 -11.14 -6.74
C GLU A 120 0.82 -9.76 -6.47
N VAL A 121 0.42 -9.52 -5.22
CA VAL A 121 -0.12 -8.22 -4.79
C VAL A 121 0.92 -7.11 -4.97
N GLU A 122 2.18 -7.38 -4.61
CA GLU A 122 3.28 -6.43 -4.78
C GLU A 122 3.54 -6.12 -6.26
N GLU A 123 3.49 -7.11 -7.15
CA GLU A 123 3.62 -6.89 -8.59
C GLU A 123 2.48 -6.01 -9.12
N THR A 124 1.25 -6.26 -8.68
CA THR A 124 0.07 -5.45 -9.06
C THR A 124 0.21 -4.01 -8.56
N ARG A 125 0.70 -3.82 -7.33
CA ARG A 125 1.00 -2.51 -6.76
C ARG A 125 2.05 -1.76 -7.59
N GLN A 126 3.16 -2.41 -7.94
CA GLN A 126 4.22 -1.81 -8.74
C GLN A 126 3.72 -1.39 -10.12
N LYS A 127 2.91 -2.23 -10.79
CA LYS A 127 2.25 -1.89 -12.05
C LYS A 127 1.36 -0.65 -11.90
N GLY A 128 0.63 -0.54 -10.79
CA GLY A 128 -0.24 0.60 -10.51
C GLY A 128 0.55 1.89 -10.30
N PHE A 129 1.61 1.88 -9.49
CA PHE A 129 2.46 3.07 -9.32
C PHE A 129 3.17 3.49 -10.60
N ALA A 130 3.53 2.56 -11.48
CA ALA A 130 4.15 2.86 -12.77
C ALA A 130 3.24 3.69 -13.71
N LEU A 131 1.93 3.72 -13.47
CA LEU A 131 0.97 4.55 -14.21
C LEU A 131 1.00 6.03 -13.81
N PHE A 132 1.65 6.38 -12.70
CA PHE A 132 1.70 7.74 -12.20
C PHE A 132 3.00 8.42 -12.62
N HIS A 133 2.88 9.49 -13.39
CA HIS A 133 4.03 10.23 -13.92
C HIS A 133 4.32 11.52 -13.14
N SER A 134 3.32 12.04 -12.41
CA SER A 134 3.44 13.23 -11.57
C SER A 134 2.40 13.20 -10.45
N ASP A 135 2.63 13.98 -9.38
CA ASP A 135 1.68 14.12 -8.27
C ASP A 135 0.31 14.66 -8.72
N GLU A 136 0.24 15.30 -9.90
CA GLU A 136 -1.02 15.74 -10.50
C GLU A 136 -1.92 14.54 -10.89
N ASP A 137 -1.32 13.38 -11.23
CA ASP A 137 -2.07 12.17 -11.54
C ASP A 137 -2.89 11.68 -10.34
N LEU A 138 -2.45 11.99 -9.13
CA LEU A 138 -3.16 11.61 -7.90
C LEU A 138 -4.50 12.35 -7.71
N ARG A 139 -4.72 13.46 -8.44
CA ARG A 139 -5.97 14.21 -8.43
C ARG A 139 -7.04 13.63 -9.35
N ARG A 140 -6.66 12.72 -10.25
CA ARG A 140 -7.63 12.07 -11.13
C ARG A 140 -8.64 11.28 -10.31
N GLU A 141 -9.91 11.37 -10.72
CA GLU A 141 -10.99 10.63 -10.10
C GLU A 141 -11.23 9.31 -10.81
N LEU A 142 -11.48 8.28 -10.05
CA LEU A 142 -11.86 6.95 -10.52
C LEU A 142 -13.20 6.54 -9.89
N PRO A 143 -14.05 5.83 -10.63
CA PRO A 143 -15.22 5.18 -10.04
C PRO A 143 -14.70 4.06 -9.11
N ALA A 144 -14.82 4.28 -7.81
CA ALA A 144 -14.62 3.28 -6.78
C ALA A 144 -15.96 2.54 -6.51
N PRO A 145 -15.98 1.42 -5.77
CA PRO A 145 -17.17 0.61 -5.59
C PRO A 145 -18.42 1.39 -5.12
N GLU A 146 -18.22 2.38 -4.25
CA GLU A 146 -19.34 3.13 -3.65
C GLU A 146 -19.49 4.54 -4.25
N THR A 147 -18.40 5.22 -4.54
CA THR A 147 -18.42 6.62 -4.98
C THR A 147 -17.23 6.94 -5.89
N LEU A 148 -17.31 8.08 -6.59
CA LEU A 148 -16.17 8.65 -7.29
C LEU A 148 -15.15 9.16 -6.28
N LYS A 149 -13.89 8.73 -6.39
CA LYS A 149 -12.79 9.13 -5.49
C LYS A 149 -11.56 9.52 -6.27
N THR A 150 -10.80 10.47 -5.73
CA THR A 150 -9.46 10.76 -6.28
C THR A 150 -8.53 9.59 -5.99
N ILE A 151 -7.52 9.37 -6.86
CA ILE A 151 -6.49 8.36 -6.65
C ILE A 151 -5.80 8.58 -5.29
N PHE A 152 -5.52 9.84 -4.93
CA PHE A 152 -4.91 10.17 -3.64
C PHE A 152 -5.75 9.67 -2.46
N ALA A 153 -7.06 9.96 -2.46
CA ALA A 153 -7.96 9.51 -1.40
C ALA A 153 -8.01 7.97 -1.31
N LEU A 154 -8.10 7.30 -2.47
CA LEU A 154 -8.07 5.84 -2.53
C LEU A 154 -6.79 5.25 -1.92
N LEU A 155 -5.63 5.80 -2.29
CA LEU A 155 -4.34 5.30 -1.78
C LEU A 155 -4.21 5.53 -0.26
N ILE A 156 -4.62 6.70 0.26
CA ILE A 156 -4.59 6.98 1.70
C ILE A 156 -5.54 6.06 2.47
N GLU A 157 -6.78 5.90 2.01
CA GLU A 157 -7.76 5.02 2.65
C GLU A 157 -7.29 3.55 2.64
N THR A 158 -6.70 3.12 1.53
CA THR A 158 -6.15 1.77 1.39
C THR A 158 -5.00 1.53 2.35
N LEU A 159 -4.04 2.47 2.39
CA LEU A 159 -2.89 2.38 3.28
C LEU A 159 -3.34 2.33 4.75
N ALA A 160 -4.24 3.24 5.15
CA ALA A 160 -4.77 3.27 6.51
C ALA A 160 -5.49 1.97 6.89
N GLY A 161 -6.33 1.43 6.00
CA GLY A 161 -7.03 0.17 6.21
C GLY A 161 -6.10 -1.04 6.26
N ALA A 162 -5.12 -1.10 5.38
CA ALA A 162 -4.14 -2.18 5.34
C ALA A 162 -3.21 -2.16 6.58
N GLU A 163 -2.73 -0.98 6.99
CA GLU A 163 -1.95 -0.80 8.23
C GLU A 163 -2.75 -1.18 9.48
N HIS A 164 -4.05 -0.88 9.51
CA HIS A 164 -4.92 -1.30 10.59
C HIS A 164 -4.95 -2.83 10.73
N PHE A 165 -5.11 -3.57 9.63
CA PHE A 165 -5.09 -5.03 9.67
C PHE A 165 -3.71 -5.58 10.03
N GLN A 166 -2.62 -5.01 9.48
CA GLN A 166 -1.26 -5.41 9.81
C GLN A 166 -0.95 -5.20 11.29
N GLY A 167 -1.33 -4.06 11.88
CA GLY A 167 -1.14 -3.79 13.30
C GLY A 167 -1.88 -4.80 14.18
N ARG A 168 -3.08 -5.22 13.80
CA ARG A 168 -3.82 -6.31 14.47
C ARG A 168 -3.11 -7.65 14.32
N ALA A 169 -2.55 -7.96 13.13
CA ALA A 169 -1.78 -9.17 12.92
C ALA A 169 -0.56 -9.23 13.86
N PHE A 170 0.13 -8.10 14.03
CA PHE A 170 1.24 -7.96 14.98
C PHE A 170 0.80 -8.25 16.42
N ALA A 171 -0.34 -7.70 16.85
CA ALA A 171 -0.88 -7.95 18.18
C ALA A 171 -1.21 -9.44 18.39
N VAL A 172 -1.85 -10.09 17.40
CA VAL A 172 -2.13 -11.52 17.45
C VAL A 172 -0.85 -12.35 17.51
N PHE A 173 0.15 -12.02 16.70
CA PHE A 173 1.45 -12.70 16.73
C PHE A 173 2.12 -12.63 18.11
N GLN A 174 2.10 -11.47 18.77
CA GLN A 174 2.69 -11.28 20.11
C GLN A 174 1.97 -12.10 21.21
N MET A 175 0.74 -12.55 20.99
CA MET A 175 0.03 -13.38 21.96
C MET A 175 0.58 -14.82 22.05
N PHE A 176 1.33 -15.27 21.03
CA PHE A 176 1.88 -16.63 20.99
C PHE A 176 3.38 -16.68 20.66
N SER A 177 4.04 -15.55 20.51
CA SER A 177 5.45 -15.47 20.16
C SER A 177 6.15 -14.32 20.86
N GLU A 178 7.34 -14.58 21.42
CA GLU A 178 8.23 -13.57 22.00
C GLU A 178 9.21 -12.98 20.95
N ALA A 179 9.13 -13.44 19.71
CA ALA A 179 9.99 -12.96 18.64
C ALA A 179 9.74 -11.47 18.35
N LYS A 180 10.80 -10.74 18.06
CA LYS A 180 10.70 -9.33 17.71
C LYS A 180 9.85 -9.14 16.46
N LEU A 181 8.93 -8.18 16.54
CA LEU A 181 8.16 -7.74 15.40
C LEU A 181 9.07 -7.17 14.28
N PRO A 182 8.58 -7.17 13.03
CA PRO A 182 9.19 -6.38 11.97
C PRO A 182 9.35 -4.91 12.40
N LYS A 183 10.43 -4.25 11.95
CA LYS A 183 10.65 -2.84 12.28
C LYS A 183 9.63 -1.97 11.53
N ILE A 184 9.07 -1.01 12.26
CA ILE A 184 8.24 0.05 11.70
C ILE A 184 9.12 1.15 11.12
#